data_43800e4189d0bb58b1b24848740d0abe
#
_entry.id   43800e4189d0bb58b1b24848740d0abe
#
_cell.length_a   1.000
_cell.length_b   1.000
_cell.length_c   1.000
_cell.angle_alpha   90.00
_cell.angle_beta   90.00
_cell.angle_gamma   90.00
#
_symmetry.space_group_name_H-M   'P 1'
#
loop_
_entity.id
_entity.type
_entity.pdbx_description
1 polymer ?
#
loop_
_entity_poly.entity_id
_entity_poly.type
_entity_poly.pdbx_seq_one_letter_code
_entity_poly.pdbx_strand_id
1 'polypeptide(L)'
;MIPTVILCGGIGYRLKEETEFKPKPMIEVGGRPILWHIMKIYSHFGFRDFVIALGYKGNLIKDYFMNKKNYDGDFTLDSGRGRVKHHRRENHDNFRITFVDTGAESLTGERVRRVQGYINSDYFMVTYGDGLADIDIKNLVKFHKNKKTLGTVTGVFPMLKYGGLDEKGGYAVDF
;
A
#
# COMPACT_ATOMS: atom_id res chain seq x y z
N MET A 1 -13.49 8.17 10.66
CA MET A 1 -12.06 7.79 10.53
C MET A 1 -11.70 8.02 9.08
N ILE A 2 -10.52 8.60 8.77
CA ILE A 2 -10.10 8.84 7.37
C ILE A 2 -9.51 7.52 6.82
N PRO A 3 -10.12 6.89 5.83
CA PRO A 3 -9.60 5.67 5.24
C PRO A 3 -8.44 5.97 4.27
N THR A 4 -7.57 4.97 4.09
CA THR A 4 -6.48 5.02 3.12
C THR A 4 -6.74 4.02 2.00
N VAL A 5 -6.90 4.50 0.79
CA VAL A 5 -6.96 3.69 -0.43
C VAL A 5 -5.54 3.35 -0.86
N ILE A 6 -5.23 2.06 -1.02
CA ILE A 6 -3.93 1.61 -1.51
C ILE A 6 -4.11 0.93 -2.88
N LEU A 7 -3.44 1.47 -3.88
CA LEU A 7 -3.53 1.01 -5.26
C LEU A 7 -2.60 -0.18 -5.50
N CYS A 8 -3.17 -1.37 -5.60
CA CYS A 8 -2.45 -2.65 -5.69
C CYS A 8 -2.80 -3.46 -6.97
N GLY A 9 -3.32 -2.81 -8.01
CA GLY A 9 -3.84 -3.53 -9.17
C GLY A 9 -2.95 -3.55 -10.42
N GLY A 10 -1.79 -2.88 -10.40
CA GLY A 10 -0.90 -2.77 -11.56
C GLY A 10 -0.14 -4.06 -11.88
N ILE A 11 0.10 -4.33 -13.18
CA ILE A 11 0.82 -5.54 -13.66
C ILE A 11 2.34 -5.46 -13.39
N GLY A 12 2.91 -4.25 -13.28
CA GLY A 12 4.31 -4.07 -12.87
C GLY A 12 5.36 -4.43 -13.92
N TYR A 13 5.13 -4.14 -15.18
CA TYR A 13 5.99 -4.50 -16.34
C TYR A 13 7.50 -4.23 -16.20
N ARG A 14 7.92 -3.32 -15.32
CA ARG A 14 9.34 -2.94 -15.18
C ARG A 14 10.19 -3.93 -14.37
N LEU A 15 9.56 -4.81 -13.60
CA LEU A 15 10.24 -5.82 -12.77
C LEU A 15 9.72 -7.21 -13.13
N LYS A 16 9.86 -7.60 -14.41
CA LYS A 16 9.27 -8.82 -14.96
C LYS A 16 9.63 -10.09 -14.17
N GLU A 17 10.87 -10.25 -13.79
CA GLU A 17 11.37 -11.47 -13.13
C GLU A 17 10.71 -11.72 -11.76
N GLU A 18 10.48 -10.68 -10.95
CA GLU A 18 9.84 -10.84 -9.64
C GLU A 18 8.31 -10.74 -9.70
N THR A 19 7.78 -9.97 -10.66
CA THR A 19 6.32 -9.76 -10.78
C THR A 19 5.62 -10.86 -11.56
N GLU A 20 6.37 -11.76 -12.20
CA GLU A 20 5.80 -12.96 -12.82
C GLU A 20 5.09 -13.85 -11.81
N PHE A 21 5.58 -13.94 -10.58
CA PHE A 21 5.01 -14.81 -9.54
C PHE A 21 4.20 -14.05 -8.49
N LYS A 22 4.58 -12.83 -8.12
CA LYS A 22 3.93 -12.03 -7.08
C LYS A 22 3.61 -10.62 -7.60
N PRO A 23 2.47 -9.98 -7.22
CA PRO A 23 2.24 -8.58 -7.55
C PRO A 23 3.24 -7.70 -6.75
N LYS A 24 3.68 -6.56 -7.32
CA LYS A 24 4.67 -5.66 -6.70
C LYS A 24 4.45 -5.36 -5.21
N PRO A 25 3.22 -5.07 -4.75
CA PRO A 25 2.96 -4.84 -3.33
C PRO A 25 3.33 -6.00 -2.42
N MET A 26 3.51 -7.21 -2.98
CA MET A 26 3.87 -8.43 -2.26
C MET A 26 5.36 -8.77 -2.32
N ILE A 27 6.19 -7.91 -2.92
CA ILE A 27 7.66 -8.03 -2.83
C ILE A 27 8.06 -7.81 -1.37
N GLU A 28 8.90 -8.68 -0.86
CA GLU A 28 9.27 -8.70 0.55
C GLU A 28 10.52 -7.89 0.84
N VAL A 29 10.46 -7.12 1.91
CA VAL A 29 11.58 -6.41 2.51
C VAL A 29 11.63 -6.80 3.98
N GLY A 30 12.75 -7.36 4.44
CA GLY A 30 12.87 -7.82 5.83
C GLY A 30 11.83 -8.89 6.21
N GLY A 31 11.47 -9.77 5.27
CA GLY A 31 10.50 -10.87 5.50
C GLY A 31 9.04 -10.45 5.54
N ARG A 32 8.71 -9.22 5.10
CA ARG A 32 7.33 -8.70 5.03
C ARG A 32 7.09 -8.00 3.70
N PRO A 33 5.88 -8.08 3.12
CA PRO A 33 5.53 -7.37 1.89
C PRO A 33 5.65 -5.85 2.04
N ILE A 34 6.04 -5.15 0.98
CA ILE A 34 6.06 -3.68 0.94
C ILE A 34 4.70 -3.11 1.36
N LEU A 35 3.61 -3.69 0.90
CA LEU A 35 2.25 -3.30 1.29
C LEU A 35 2.05 -3.28 2.81
N TRP A 36 2.57 -4.29 3.53
CA TRP A 36 2.49 -4.34 4.99
C TRP A 36 3.26 -3.17 5.63
N HIS A 37 4.46 -2.84 5.12
CA HIS A 37 5.24 -1.70 5.62
C HIS A 37 4.51 -0.38 5.41
N ILE A 38 3.89 -0.17 4.24
CA ILE A 38 3.05 1.00 3.98
C ILE A 38 1.94 1.11 5.03
N MET A 39 1.21 0.02 5.26
CA MET A 39 0.12 0.00 6.25
C MET A 39 0.64 0.27 7.67
N LYS A 40 1.85 -0.21 8.03
CA LYS A 40 2.49 0.09 9.33
C LYS A 40 2.81 1.57 9.47
N ILE A 41 3.32 2.23 8.43
CA ILE A 41 3.58 3.67 8.43
C ILE A 41 2.29 4.43 8.72
N TYR A 42 1.23 4.20 7.96
CA TYR A 42 -0.06 4.86 8.19
C TYR A 42 -0.64 4.56 9.58
N SER A 43 -0.55 3.30 10.02
CA SER A 43 -1.02 2.88 11.35
C SER A 43 -0.24 3.54 12.50
N HIS A 44 1.05 3.82 12.34
CA HIS A 44 1.86 4.56 13.30
C HIS A 44 1.26 5.96 13.55
N PHE A 45 0.75 6.62 12.53
CA PHE A 45 0.07 7.89 12.63
C PHE A 45 -1.42 7.79 13.03
N GLY A 46 -1.92 6.56 13.30
CA GLY A 46 -3.29 6.32 13.77
C GLY A 46 -4.31 6.02 12.66
N PHE A 47 -3.89 5.95 11.39
CA PHE A 47 -4.74 5.60 10.25
C PHE A 47 -4.67 4.09 10.01
N ARG A 48 -5.73 3.36 10.38
CA ARG A 48 -5.77 1.89 10.41
C ARG A 48 -6.86 1.29 9.54
N ASP A 49 -7.60 2.13 8.83
CA ASP A 49 -8.67 1.73 7.92
C ASP A 49 -8.16 1.79 6.48
N PHE A 50 -8.06 0.64 5.84
CA PHE A 50 -7.45 0.49 4.53
C PHE A 50 -8.46 -0.08 3.53
N VAL A 51 -8.50 0.51 2.35
CA VAL A 51 -9.24 -0.01 1.20
C VAL A 51 -8.21 -0.39 0.14
N ILE A 52 -8.02 -1.67 -0.09
CA ILE A 52 -7.03 -2.20 -1.03
C ILE A 52 -7.70 -2.38 -2.40
N ALA A 53 -7.33 -1.52 -3.36
CA ALA A 53 -7.80 -1.59 -4.74
C ALA A 53 -7.00 -2.66 -5.51
N LEU A 54 -7.59 -3.85 -5.63
CA LEU A 54 -6.97 -5.01 -6.24
C LEU A 54 -7.12 -5.04 -7.76
N GLY A 55 -6.26 -5.78 -8.41
CA GLY A 55 -6.28 -6.10 -9.83
C GLY A 55 -5.44 -7.33 -10.09
N TYR A 56 -4.34 -7.20 -10.86
CA TYR A 56 -3.45 -8.29 -11.17
C TYR A 56 -3.01 -9.07 -9.92
N LYS A 57 -3.27 -10.38 -9.91
CA LYS A 57 -2.95 -11.30 -8.79
C LYS A 57 -3.42 -10.83 -7.41
N GLY A 58 -4.54 -10.13 -7.34
CA GLY A 58 -5.11 -9.62 -6.09
C GLY A 58 -5.48 -10.71 -5.07
N ASN A 59 -5.70 -11.96 -5.54
CA ASN A 59 -5.91 -13.13 -4.67
C ASN A 59 -4.71 -13.38 -3.74
N LEU A 60 -3.47 -13.23 -4.22
CA LEU A 60 -2.26 -13.42 -3.40
C LEU A 60 -2.17 -12.40 -2.26
N ILE A 61 -2.67 -11.19 -2.47
CA ILE A 61 -2.75 -10.17 -1.43
C ILE A 61 -3.78 -10.58 -0.37
N LYS A 62 -4.97 -11.03 -0.80
CA LYS A 62 -6.01 -11.54 0.12
C LYS A 62 -5.49 -12.71 0.95
N ASP A 63 -4.88 -13.69 0.29
CA ASP A 63 -4.36 -14.91 0.94
C ASP A 63 -3.32 -14.59 2.00
N TYR A 64 -2.42 -13.65 1.73
CA TYR A 64 -1.43 -13.22 2.72
C TYR A 64 -2.09 -12.69 3.99
N PHE A 65 -3.03 -11.73 3.88
CA PHE A 65 -3.64 -11.12 5.06
C PHE A 65 -4.61 -12.08 5.78
N MET A 66 -5.30 -12.95 5.05
CA MET A 66 -6.19 -13.96 5.64
C MET A 66 -5.42 -15.02 6.43
N ASN A 67 -4.24 -15.41 5.93
CA ASN A 67 -3.42 -16.46 6.52
C ASN A 67 -2.26 -15.95 7.40
N LYS A 68 -2.12 -14.63 7.54
CA LYS A 68 -0.99 -14.00 8.23
C LYS A 68 -0.72 -14.59 9.62
N LYS A 69 -1.75 -14.84 10.41
CA LYS A 69 -1.59 -15.43 11.76
C LYS A 69 -0.99 -16.83 11.73
N ASN A 70 -1.11 -17.58 10.63
CA ASN A 70 -0.51 -18.90 10.49
C ASN A 70 0.98 -18.81 10.12
N TYR A 71 1.42 -17.69 9.56
CA TYR A 71 2.81 -17.45 9.22
C TYR A 71 3.61 -16.76 10.34
N ASP A 72 2.93 -16.03 11.23
CA ASP A 72 3.56 -15.15 12.22
C ASP A 72 3.79 -15.80 13.58
N GLY A 73 3.40 -17.06 13.80
CA GLY A 73 3.53 -17.67 15.10
C GLY A 73 3.38 -19.19 15.11
N ASP A 74 3.67 -19.77 16.27
CA ASP A 74 3.55 -21.20 16.49
C ASP A 74 2.06 -21.59 16.62
N PHE A 75 1.69 -22.68 15.99
CA PHE A 75 0.35 -23.23 16.10
C PHE A 75 0.35 -24.76 16.07
N THR A 76 -0.71 -25.37 16.60
CA THR A 76 -1.00 -26.80 16.45
C THR A 76 -2.20 -26.95 15.52
N LEU A 77 -2.03 -27.76 14.48
CA LEU A 77 -3.10 -28.19 13.60
C LEU A 77 -3.58 -29.60 13.99
N ASP A 78 -4.82 -29.72 14.43
CA ASP A 78 -5.52 -31.01 14.51
C ASP A 78 -6.21 -31.26 13.16
N SER A 79 -5.53 -31.99 12.29
CA SER A 79 -6.02 -32.26 10.94
C SER A 79 -7.26 -33.15 10.90
N GLY A 80 -7.44 -34.02 11.92
CA GLY A 80 -8.61 -34.89 12.03
C GLY A 80 -9.89 -34.13 12.38
N ARG A 81 -9.76 -32.99 13.10
CA ARG A 81 -10.87 -32.15 13.53
C ARG A 81 -10.94 -30.80 12.80
N GLY A 82 -9.97 -30.50 11.94
CA GLY A 82 -9.85 -29.22 11.22
C GLY A 82 -9.68 -28.00 12.15
N ARG A 83 -9.07 -28.20 13.32
CA ARG A 83 -8.92 -27.13 14.34
C ARG A 83 -7.48 -26.62 14.39
N VAL A 84 -7.34 -25.28 14.47
CA VAL A 84 -6.06 -24.62 14.65
C VAL A 84 -6.03 -23.95 16.03
N LYS A 85 -4.95 -24.23 16.79
CA LYS A 85 -4.67 -23.58 18.09
C LYS A 85 -3.37 -22.80 17.97
N HIS A 86 -3.42 -21.48 18.01
CA HIS A 86 -2.24 -20.61 18.04
C HIS A 86 -1.67 -20.55 19.47
N HIS A 87 -0.32 -20.65 19.62
CA HIS A 87 0.37 -20.73 20.91
C HIS A 87 0.89 -19.38 21.39
N ARG A 88 1.25 -18.49 20.48
CA ARG A 88 1.67 -17.13 20.81
C ARG A 88 0.68 -16.11 20.31
N ARG A 89 0.34 -15.13 21.16
CA ARG A 89 -0.26 -13.87 20.74
C ARG A 89 0.89 -12.92 20.41
N GLU A 90 1.36 -12.94 19.19
CA GLU A 90 2.17 -11.82 18.71
C GLU A 90 1.30 -10.57 18.60
N ASN A 91 1.93 -9.38 18.67
CA ASN A 91 1.26 -8.11 18.46
C ASN A 91 0.55 -8.14 17.11
N HIS A 92 -0.75 -8.42 17.13
CA HIS A 92 -1.56 -8.41 15.93
C HIS A 92 -1.61 -6.98 15.40
N ASP A 93 -1.31 -6.82 14.11
CA ASP A 93 -1.58 -5.57 13.43
C ASP A 93 -3.08 -5.28 13.55
N ASN A 94 -3.41 -4.15 14.16
CA ASN A 94 -4.79 -3.73 14.30
C ASN A 94 -5.23 -2.95 13.04
N PHE A 95 -5.26 -3.66 11.90
CA PHE A 95 -5.74 -3.12 10.63
C PHE A 95 -7.19 -3.52 10.39
N ARG A 96 -7.98 -2.58 9.90
CA ARG A 96 -9.25 -2.85 9.24
C ARG A 96 -9.00 -2.78 7.73
N ILE A 97 -9.23 -3.89 7.02
CA ILE A 97 -8.89 -4.00 5.61
C ILE A 97 -10.14 -4.36 4.81
N THR A 98 -10.45 -3.56 3.81
CA THR A 98 -11.46 -3.86 2.80
C THR A 98 -10.74 -4.16 1.48
N PHE A 99 -10.94 -5.35 0.94
CA PHE A 99 -10.38 -5.74 -0.34
C PHE A 99 -11.44 -5.54 -1.43
N VAL A 100 -11.11 -4.73 -2.45
CA VAL A 100 -12.02 -4.43 -3.56
C VAL A 100 -11.35 -4.84 -4.86
N ASP A 101 -11.98 -5.74 -5.61
CA ASP A 101 -11.55 -6.06 -6.96
C ASP A 101 -11.93 -4.90 -7.90
N THR A 102 -10.93 -4.23 -8.42
CA THR A 102 -11.10 -3.09 -9.31
C THR A 102 -10.80 -3.43 -10.78
N GLY A 103 -10.58 -4.72 -11.08
CA GLY A 103 -10.25 -5.22 -12.42
C GLY A 103 -8.77 -5.08 -12.78
N ALA A 104 -8.26 -6.03 -13.58
CA ALA A 104 -6.85 -6.06 -13.96
C ALA A 104 -6.46 -4.86 -14.84
N GLU A 105 -7.30 -4.50 -15.78
CA GLU A 105 -7.06 -3.47 -16.81
C GLU A 105 -7.42 -2.03 -16.37
N SER A 106 -7.94 -1.85 -15.15
CA SER A 106 -8.36 -0.53 -14.68
C SER A 106 -7.16 0.40 -14.47
N LEU A 107 -7.28 1.63 -14.95
CA LEU A 107 -6.32 2.70 -14.68
C LEU A 107 -6.50 3.26 -13.27
N THR A 108 -5.53 4.05 -12.80
CA THR A 108 -5.46 4.60 -11.44
C THR A 108 -6.75 5.32 -11.02
N GLY A 109 -7.25 6.25 -11.82
CA GLY A 109 -8.46 7.01 -11.52
C GLY A 109 -9.71 6.12 -11.46
N GLU A 110 -9.80 5.12 -12.34
CA GLU A 110 -10.91 4.17 -12.36
C GLU A 110 -10.91 3.29 -11.09
N ARG A 111 -9.73 2.88 -10.61
CA ARG A 111 -9.62 2.14 -9.34
C ARG A 111 -10.14 2.95 -8.17
N VAL A 112 -9.77 4.24 -8.09
CA VAL A 112 -10.27 5.16 -7.06
C VAL A 112 -11.79 5.31 -7.16
N ARG A 113 -12.33 5.45 -8.36
CA ARG A 113 -13.79 5.53 -8.58
C ARG A 113 -14.51 4.26 -8.11
N ARG A 114 -13.97 3.07 -8.42
CA ARG A 114 -14.61 1.79 -8.07
C ARG A 114 -14.62 1.50 -6.57
N VAL A 115 -13.70 2.08 -5.80
CA VAL A 115 -13.70 1.92 -4.33
C VAL A 115 -14.56 2.95 -3.61
N GLN A 116 -15.18 3.90 -4.30
CA GLN A 116 -15.97 4.98 -3.72
C GLN A 116 -17.05 4.47 -2.74
N GLY A 117 -17.75 3.39 -3.08
CA GLY A 117 -18.80 2.81 -2.24
C GLY A 117 -18.32 2.25 -0.88
N TYR A 118 -17.01 2.12 -0.69
CA TYR A 118 -16.39 1.65 0.56
C TYR A 118 -15.78 2.79 1.39
N ILE A 119 -15.86 4.04 0.87
CA ILE A 119 -15.35 5.23 1.54
C ILE A 119 -16.52 5.96 2.20
N ASN A 120 -16.61 5.85 3.52
CA ASN A 120 -17.65 6.52 4.29
C ASN A 120 -17.02 7.66 5.12
N SER A 121 -16.49 8.66 4.42
CA SER A 121 -15.80 9.81 5.03
C SER A 121 -15.69 10.93 4.00
N ASP A 122 -15.73 12.20 4.47
CA ASP A 122 -15.54 13.38 3.62
C ASP A 122 -14.12 13.48 3.04
N TYR A 123 -13.16 12.81 3.68
CA TYR A 123 -11.77 12.78 3.28
C TYR A 123 -11.27 11.34 3.20
N PHE A 124 -10.40 11.09 2.25
CA PHE A 124 -9.65 9.84 2.18
C PHE A 124 -8.24 10.12 1.66
N MET A 125 -7.34 9.21 1.92
CA MET A 125 -5.97 9.24 1.42
C MET A 125 -5.80 8.22 0.31
N VAL A 126 -4.90 8.49 -0.64
CA VAL A 126 -4.54 7.55 -1.71
C VAL A 126 -3.04 7.39 -1.73
N THR A 127 -2.57 6.15 -1.82
CA THR A 127 -1.15 5.84 -2.03
C THR A 127 -0.99 4.64 -2.96
N TYR A 128 0.19 4.50 -3.53
CA TYR A 128 0.55 3.29 -4.29
C TYR A 128 1.00 2.17 -3.34
N GLY A 129 0.79 0.92 -3.74
CA GLY A 129 1.12 -0.26 -2.94
C GLY A 129 2.58 -0.72 -3.06
N ASP A 130 3.43 0.03 -3.77
CA ASP A 130 4.83 -0.33 -4.06
C ASP A 130 5.85 0.78 -3.75
N GLY A 131 5.43 1.85 -3.07
CA GLY A 131 6.28 2.98 -2.70
C GLY A 131 6.27 3.26 -1.20
N LEU A 132 7.44 3.34 -0.59
CA LEU A 132 7.65 3.77 0.79
C LEU A 132 8.13 5.22 0.80
N ALA A 133 7.63 6.00 1.77
CA ALA A 133 8.08 7.37 1.97
C ALA A 133 8.08 7.71 3.46
N ASP A 134 9.06 8.48 3.89
CA ASP A 134 9.15 9.03 5.24
C ASP A 134 8.39 10.38 5.28
N ILE A 135 7.08 10.29 5.49
CA ILE A 135 6.17 11.44 5.49
C ILE A 135 5.36 11.42 6.78
N ASP A 136 5.29 12.57 7.46
CA ASP A 136 4.36 12.76 8.57
C ASP A 136 2.91 12.87 8.05
N ILE A 137 2.21 11.73 8.07
CA ILE A 137 0.82 11.62 7.57
C ILE A 137 -0.15 12.50 8.38
N LYS A 138 0.08 12.70 9.68
CA LYS A 138 -0.77 13.61 10.50
C LYS A 138 -0.64 15.05 10.03
N ASN A 139 0.58 15.51 9.80
CA ASN A 139 0.83 16.85 9.31
C ASN A 139 0.29 17.03 7.89
N LEU A 140 0.41 16.05 7.02
CA LEU A 140 -0.18 16.07 5.69
C LEU A 140 -1.71 16.26 5.74
N VAL A 141 -2.40 15.49 6.58
CA VAL A 141 -3.86 15.63 6.77
C VAL A 141 -4.23 16.98 7.36
N LYS A 142 -3.47 17.47 8.33
CA LYS A 142 -3.67 18.81 8.91
C LYS A 142 -3.50 19.91 7.86
N PHE A 143 -2.44 19.81 7.05
CA PHE A 143 -2.18 20.73 5.95
C PHE A 143 -3.34 20.75 4.95
N HIS A 144 -3.80 19.59 4.50
CA HIS A 144 -4.93 19.45 3.57
C HIS A 144 -6.18 20.16 4.11
N LYS A 145 -6.57 19.88 5.35
CA LYS A 145 -7.75 20.50 5.98
C LYS A 145 -7.63 22.02 6.09
N ASN A 146 -6.44 22.53 6.42
CA ASN A 146 -6.21 23.97 6.56
C ASN A 146 -6.27 24.69 5.21
N LYS A 147 -5.80 24.05 4.13
CA LYS A 147 -5.81 24.63 2.79
C LYS A 147 -7.19 24.64 2.13
N LYS A 148 -8.13 23.82 2.60
CA LYS A 148 -9.49 23.70 2.06
C LYS A 148 -9.54 23.44 0.54
N THR A 149 -8.55 22.71 0.02
CA THR A 149 -8.45 22.35 -1.40
C THR A 149 -9.10 20.99 -1.64
N LEU A 150 -9.47 20.69 -2.88
CA LEU A 150 -10.03 19.41 -3.25
C LEU A 150 -9.03 18.26 -3.16
N GLY A 151 -7.74 18.52 -3.36
CA GLY A 151 -6.67 17.54 -3.30
C GLY A 151 -5.36 18.15 -2.82
N THR A 152 -4.54 17.32 -2.17
CA THR A 152 -3.17 17.65 -1.77
C THR A 152 -2.28 16.50 -2.25
N VAL A 153 -1.21 16.82 -2.95
CA VAL A 153 -0.22 15.87 -3.44
C VAL A 153 1.10 16.12 -2.74
N THR A 154 1.74 15.07 -2.28
CA THR A 154 3.09 15.16 -1.74
C THR A 154 4.09 15.13 -2.89
N GLY A 155 4.84 16.21 -3.04
CA GLY A 155 5.99 16.28 -3.93
C GLY A 155 7.28 15.96 -3.20
N VAL A 156 8.20 15.25 -3.87
CA VAL A 156 9.53 14.95 -3.34
C VAL A 156 10.57 15.29 -4.41
N PHE A 157 11.75 15.73 -3.99
CA PHE A 157 12.89 15.80 -4.87
C PHE A 157 13.48 14.40 -5.01
N PRO A 158 13.48 13.79 -6.21
CA PRO A 158 14.08 12.48 -6.38
C PRO A 158 15.59 12.58 -6.12
N MET A 159 16.15 11.66 -5.34
CA MET A 159 17.60 11.46 -5.36
C MET A 159 17.94 10.86 -6.72
N LEU A 160 18.56 11.65 -7.57
CA LEU A 160 19.06 11.18 -8.84
C LEU A 160 20.20 10.18 -8.56
N LYS A 161 20.09 8.99 -9.10
CA LYS A 161 21.11 7.95 -8.97
C LYS A 161 22.39 8.30 -9.77
N TYR A 162 22.25 9.23 -10.69
CA TYR A 162 23.28 9.85 -11.53
C TYR A 162 23.09 11.35 -11.37
N GLY A 163 24.17 12.12 -11.40
CA GLY A 163 24.15 13.59 -11.27
C GLY A 163 23.07 14.23 -12.15
N GLY A 164 22.49 15.30 -11.66
CA GLY A 164 21.57 16.12 -12.45
C GLY A 164 22.38 16.99 -13.43
N LEU A 165 21.91 17.11 -14.67
CA LEU A 165 22.48 18.03 -15.65
C LEU A 165 21.63 19.32 -15.64
N ASP A 166 22.22 20.42 -15.24
CA ASP A 166 21.56 21.72 -15.37
C ASP A 166 21.72 22.25 -16.81
N GLU A 167 20.58 22.57 -17.42
CA GLU A 167 20.53 23.04 -18.81
C GLU A 167 20.09 24.51 -18.87
N LYS A 168 20.79 25.30 -19.67
CA LYS A 168 20.43 26.68 -19.98
C LYS A 168 20.64 26.96 -21.47
N GLY A 169 19.52 27.24 -22.16
CA GLY A 169 19.53 27.59 -23.58
C GLY A 169 20.05 26.49 -24.53
N GLY A 170 19.80 25.20 -24.19
CA GLY A 170 20.27 24.04 -24.95
C GLY A 170 21.70 23.60 -24.64
N TYR A 171 22.34 24.20 -23.62
CA TYR A 171 23.70 23.85 -23.20
C TYR A 171 23.69 23.34 -21.76
N ALA A 172 24.47 22.29 -21.49
CA ALA A 172 24.74 21.82 -20.13
C ALA A 172 25.61 22.89 -19.43
N VAL A 173 25.15 23.42 -18.30
CA VAL A 173 25.86 24.46 -17.56
C VAL A 173 26.40 23.97 -16.21
N ASP A 174 25.91 22.84 -15.70
CA ASP A 174 26.45 22.15 -14.52
C ASP A 174 26.14 20.64 -14.57
N PHE A 175 26.97 19.83 -13.86
CA PHE A 175 26.86 18.37 -13.86
C PHE A 175 27.12 17.79 -12.47
#